data_068b7eeeb699721cd728e69a53e799a9
#
_entry.id   068b7eeeb699721cd728e69a53e799a9
#
_cell.length_a   1.000
_cell.length_b   1.000
_cell.length_c   1.000
_cell.angle_alpha   90.00
_cell.angle_beta   90.00
_cell.angle_gamma   90.00
#
_symmetry.space_group_name_H-M   'P 1'
#
loop_
_entity.id
_entity.type
_entity.pdbx_description
1 polymer ?
#
loop_
_entity_poly.entity_id
_entity_poly.type
_entity_poly.pdbx_seq_one_letter_code
_entity_poly.pdbx_strand_id
1 'polypeptide(L)'
;KLKKKLSKNKTKVFLVKGDLSKEEDVNKIVKFAKSKLKYFDCLINNASLFENDKLENFTTDSWERHLRVNLKAPAILSKEFSKNARGKNNNIINIIDQRIFKLTPYFFSYTISKTGLHTLTKTSAMSLAPNIRVNGIAPGPTLKNKRQSEKHFKKQYLATPLKKQVDVNEICNAVDF
;
A
#
# COMPACT_ATOMS: atom_id res chain seq x y z
N LYS A 1 12.67 -18.13 2.89
CA LYS A 1 12.29 -17.94 4.31
C LYS A 1 10.82 -17.53 4.46
N LEU A 2 10.31 -16.48 3.77
CA LEU A 2 8.94 -15.98 3.91
C LEU A 2 7.88 -17.06 3.58
N LYS A 3 7.98 -17.73 2.43
CA LYS A 3 7.05 -18.80 2.05
C LYS A 3 6.94 -19.89 3.13
N LYS A 4 8.08 -20.36 3.66
CA LYS A 4 8.12 -21.39 4.71
C LYS A 4 7.45 -20.92 6.02
N LYS A 5 7.59 -19.63 6.37
CA LYS A 5 6.94 -19.04 7.55
C LYS A 5 5.42 -18.98 7.38
N LEU A 6 4.93 -18.55 6.22
CA LEU A 6 3.51 -18.37 5.93
C LEU A 6 2.78 -19.72 5.71
N SER A 7 3.47 -20.72 5.14
CA SER A 7 2.87 -22.05 4.88
C SER A 7 2.64 -22.89 6.13
N LYS A 8 3.09 -22.46 7.33
CA LYS A 8 2.87 -23.19 8.59
C LYS A 8 1.39 -23.36 8.95
N ASN A 9 0.52 -22.49 8.48
CA ASN A 9 -0.91 -22.44 8.83
C ASN A 9 -1.79 -23.23 7.82
N LYS A 10 -1.26 -24.25 7.12
CA LYS A 10 -1.97 -25.00 6.06
C LYS A 10 -2.45 -24.16 4.87
N THR A 11 -2.07 -22.88 4.80
CA THR A 11 -2.44 -21.97 3.72
C THR A 11 -1.55 -22.17 2.50
N LYS A 12 -2.14 -22.23 1.31
CA LYS A 12 -1.38 -22.26 0.05
C LYS A 12 -0.78 -20.88 -0.22
N VAL A 13 0.54 -20.79 -0.29
CA VAL A 13 1.27 -19.54 -0.52
C VAL A 13 1.99 -19.59 -1.85
N PHE A 14 1.70 -18.63 -2.71
CA PHE A 14 2.38 -18.43 -3.99
C PHE A 14 3.20 -17.14 -3.96
N LEU A 15 4.43 -17.18 -4.49
CA LEU A 15 5.30 -16.02 -4.56
C LEU A 15 5.61 -15.70 -6.03
N VAL A 16 5.55 -14.43 -6.36
CA VAL A 16 5.99 -13.90 -7.66
C VAL A 16 6.90 -12.69 -7.42
N LYS A 17 7.98 -12.61 -8.18
CA LYS A 17 8.90 -11.45 -8.15
C LYS A 17 8.45 -10.47 -9.23
N GLY A 18 8.37 -9.18 -8.88
CA GLY A 18 8.09 -8.10 -9.81
C GLY A 18 8.45 -6.74 -9.21
N ASP A 19 8.75 -5.79 -10.08
CA ASP A 19 9.00 -4.39 -9.77
C ASP A 19 7.76 -3.57 -10.16
N LEU A 20 7.05 -3.01 -9.18
CA LEU A 20 5.83 -2.25 -9.41
C LEU A 20 6.05 -0.91 -10.14
N SER A 21 7.29 -0.46 -10.29
CA SER A 21 7.61 0.68 -11.16
C SER A 21 7.50 0.33 -12.66
N LYS A 22 7.45 -0.97 -13.00
CA LYS A 22 7.37 -1.50 -14.37
C LYS A 22 5.99 -2.09 -14.64
N GLU A 23 5.27 -1.55 -15.59
CA GLU A 23 3.93 -2.02 -15.93
C GLU A 23 3.91 -3.48 -16.40
N GLU A 24 4.97 -3.91 -17.09
CA GLU A 24 5.14 -5.31 -17.51
C GLU A 24 5.15 -6.28 -16.32
N ASP A 25 5.86 -5.91 -15.25
CA ASP A 25 5.91 -6.71 -14.02
C ASP A 25 4.57 -6.69 -13.27
N VAL A 26 3.86 -5.57 -13.26
CA VAL A 26 2.49 -5.50 -12.70
C VAL A 26 1.57 -6.45 -13.47
N ASN A 27 1.61 -6.44 -14.80
CA ASN A 27 0.82 -7.34 -15.64
C ASN A 27 1.21 -8.82 -15.44
N LYS A 28 2.50 -9.10 -15.27
CA LYS A 28 3.01 -10.44 -14.91
C LYS A 28 2.47 -10.92 -13.57
N ILE A 29 2.44 -10.06 -12.55
CA ILE A 29 1.86 -10.37 -11.23
C ILE A 29 0.38 -10.74 -11.38
N VAL A 30 -0.39 -9.97 -12.15
CA VAL A 30 -1.81 -10.24 -12.40
C VAL A 30 -1.99 -11.58 -13.11
N LYS A 31 -1.25 -11.84 -14.19
CA LYS A 31 -1.30 -13.13 -14.92
C LYS A 31 -0.98 -14.30 -14.01
N PHE A 32 0.06 -14.15 -13.19
CA PHE A 32 0.44 -15.17 -12.23
C PHE A 32 -0.66 -15.42 -11.19
N ALA A 33 -1.24 -14.36 -10.60
CA ALA A 33 -2.32 -14.49 -9.64
C ALA A 33 -3.52 -15.23 -10.26
N LYS A 34 -3.94 -14.85 -11.46
CA LYS A 34 -5.03 -15.53 -12.22
C LYS A 34 -4.74 -17.00 -12.47
N SER A 35 -3.49 -17.38 -12.70
CA SER A 35 -3.10 -18.79 -12.93
C SER A 35 -3.11 -19.64 -11.66
N LYS A 36 -3.06 -19.03 -10.48
CA LYS A 36 -2.96 -19.74 -9.18
C LYS A 36 -4.23 -19.65 -8.35
N LEU A 37 -5.02 -18.62 -8.53
CA LEU A 37 -6.24 -18.35 -7.77
C LEU A 37 -7.46 -18.41 -8.70
N LYS A 38 -8.48 -19.11 -8.26
CA LYS A 38 -9.72 -19.26 -9.02
C LYS A 38 -10.50 -17.94 -9.14
N TYR A 39 -10.44 -17.14 -8.07
CA TYR A 39 -11.05 -15.80 -7.95
C TYR A 39 -10.29 -15.01 -6.87
N PHE A 40 -10.59 -13.73 -6.77
CA PHE A 40 -9.96 -12.83 -5.81
C PHE A 40 -10.99 -12.35 -4.80
N ASP A 41 -10.70 -12.50 -3.51
CA ASP A 41 -11.56 -12.04 -2.41
C ASP A 41 -11.03 -10.76 -1.79
N CYS A 42 -9.70 -10.64 -1.67
CA CYS A 42 -9.04 -9.50 -1.07
C CYS A 42 -7.79 -9.09 -1.85
N LEU A 43 -7.62 -7.78 -2.04
CA LEU A 43 -6.41 -7.17 -2.56
C LEU A 43 -5.86 -6.20 -1.52
N ILE A 44 -4.59 -6.38 -1.13
CA ILE A 44 -3.90 -5.46 -0.23
C ILE A 44 -2.75 -4.78 -0.98
N ASN A 45 -2.93 -3.50 -1.30
CA ASN A 45 -1.90 -2.64 -1.89
C ASN A 45 -1.00 -2.08 -0.78
N ASN A 46 -0.01 -2.85 -0.37
CA ASN A 46 0.91 -2.51 0.73
C ASN A 46 2.29 -2.03 0.25
N ALA A 47 2.74 -2.47 -0.92
CA ALA A 47 4.05 -2.09 -1.44
C ALA A 47 4.16 -0.57 -1.64
N SER A 48 5.29 0.01 -1.27
CA SER A 48 5.50 1.46 -1.35
C SER A 48 6.96 1.81 -1.59
N LEU A 49 7.20 2.82 -2.42
CA LEU A 49 8.46 3.55 -2.49
C LEU A 49 8.38 4.74 -1.53
N PHE A 50 9.44 4.95 -0.73
CA PHE A 50 9.51 6.02 0.27
C PHE A 50 10.91 6.64 0.24
N GLU A 51 11.09 7.66 -0.57
CA GLU A 51 12.34 8.40 -0.71
C GLU A 51 12.13 9.87 -0.36
N ASN A 52 13.17 10.51 0.20
CA ASN A 52 13.07 11.90 0.61
C ASN A 52 13.47 12.82 -0.54
N ASP A 53 12.60 13.76 -0.83
CA ASP A 53 12.82 14.87 -1.77
C ASP A 53 12.04 16.11 -1.30
N LYS A 54 12.21 17.21 -2.01
CA LYS A 54 11.47 18.47 -1.85
C LYS A 54 11.14 19.05 -3.22
N LEU A 55 10.28 20.05 -3.28
CA LEU A 55 9.94 20.75 -4.52
C LEU A 55 11.18 21.25 -5.27
N GLU A 56 12.19 21.72 -4.55
CA GLU A 56 13.39 22.33 -5.16
C GLU A 56 14.38 21.31 -5.73
N ASN A 57 14.28 20.04 -5.32
CA ASN A 57 15.31 19.06 -5.67
C ASN A 57 14.79 17.66 -6.06
N PHE A 58 13.48 17.50 -6.26
CA PHE A 58 13.00 16.23 -6.79
C PHE A 58 13.54 16.03 -8.23
N THR A 59 13.80 14.79 -8.60
CA THR A 59 14.14 14.43 -9.97
C THR A 59 12.91 13.84 -10.67
N THR A 60 12.82 14.01 -12.00
CA THR A 60 11.76 13.39 -12.80
C THR A 60 11.70 11.87 -12.57
N ASP A 61 12.85 11.20 -12.47
CA ASP A 61 12.91 9.76 -12.17
C ASP A 61 12.29 9.42 -10.80
N SER A 62 12.69 10.13 -9.74
CA SER A 62 12.11 9.91 -8.40
C SER A 62 10.60 10.15 -8.38
N TRP A 63 10.15 11.24 -9.01
CA TRP A 63 8.74 11.57 -9.17
C TRP A 63 7.95 10.45 -9.86
N GLU A 64 8.40 10.05 -11.03
CA GLU A 64 7.77 9.00 -11.83
C GLU A 64 7.73 7.65 -11.09
N ARG A 65 8.82 7.28 -10.41
CA ARG A 65 8.88 6.04 -9.63
C ARG A 65 7.88 6.04 -8.48
N HIS A 66 7.75 7.15 -7.74
CA HIS A 66 6.76 7.28 -6.68
C HIS A 66 5.34 7.14 -7.22
N LEU A 67 5.00 7.82 -8.31
CA LEU A 67 3.68 7.71 -8.92
C LEU A 67 3.40 6.30 -9.48
N ARG A 68 4.38 5.67 -10.11
CA ARG A 68 4.22 4.32 -10.65
C ARG A 68 3.99 3.29 -9.56
N VAL A 69 4.82 3.29 -8.52
CA VAL A 69 4.74 2.29 -7.43
C VAL A 69 3.56 2.54 -6.51
N ASN A 70 3.36 3.78 -6.07
CA ASN A 70 2.42 4.09 -4.98
C ASN A 70 1.00 4.41 -5.48
N LEU A 71 0.82 4.69 -6.77
CA LEU A 71 -0.48 5.10 -7.31
C LEU A 71 -0.89 4.28 -8.55
N LYS A 72 -0.07 4.26 -9.62
CA LYS A 72 -0.43 3.60 -10.88
C LYS A 72 -0.56 2.09 -10.71
N ALA A 73 0.39 1.43 -10.04
CA ALA A 73 0.33 -0.01 -9.80
C ALA A 73 -0.90 -0.40 -8.97
N PRO A 74 -1.23 0.24 -7.83
CA PRO A 74 -2.49 0.03 -7.13
C PRO A 74 -3.73 0.21 -8.00
N ALA A 75 -3.76 1.23 -8.88
CA ALA A 75 -4.88 1.44 -9.80
C ALA A 75 -5.06 0.28 -10.77
N ILE A 76 -3.97 -0.19 -11.40
CA ILE A 76 -3.99 -1.33 -12.32
C ILE A 76 -4.41 -2.60 -11.59
N LEU A 77 -3.82 -2.87 -10.41
CA LEU A 77 -4.15 -4.05 -9.61
C LEU A 77 -5.61 -4.04 -9.16
N SER A 78 -6.14 -2.89 -8.75
CA SER A 78 -7.55 -2.73 -8.35
C SER A 78 -8.50 -2.96 -9.53
N LYS A 79 -8.17 -2.42 -10.72
CA LYS A 79 -8.92 -2.67 -11.97
C LYS A 79 -8.94 -4.16 -12.31
N GLU A 80 -7.81 -4.84 -12.23
CA GLU A 80 -7.73 -6.26 -12.55
C GLU A 80 -8.35 -7.15 -11.47
N PHE A 81 -8.30 -6.71 -10.21
CA PHE A 81 -9.03 -7.34 -9.11
C PHE A 81 -10.54 -7.29 -9.36
N SER A 82 -11.09 -6.13 -9.69
CA SER A 82 -12.53 -5.97 -9.89
C SER A 82 -13.11 -6.86 -11.00
N LYS A 83 -12.34 -7.16 -12.03
CA LYS A 83 -12.73 -8.08 -13.10
C LYS A 83 -12.75 -9.56 -12.68
N ASN A 84 -12.04 -9.93 -11.61
CA ASN A 84 -11.83 -11.30 -11.19
C ASN A 84 -12.39 -11.58 -9.78
N ALA A 85 -12.90 -10.56 -9.11
CA ALA A 85 -13.61 -10.69 -7.84
C ALA A 85 -14.94 -11.42 -8.05
N ARG A 86 -15.28 -12.32 -7.13
CA ARG A 86 -16.55 -13.06 -7.16
C ARG A 86 -17.09 -13.18 -5.74
N GLY A 87 -18.43 -13.20 -5.63
CA GLY A 87 -19.11 -13.27 -4.34
C GLY A 87 -19.44 -11.90 -3.76
N LYS A 88 -19.83 -11.84 -2.46
CA LYS A 88 -20.41 -10.63 -1.85
C LYS A 88 -19.47 -9.89 -0.90
N ASN A 89 -18.31 -10.45 -0.54
CA ASN A 89 -17.43 -9.91 0.50
C ASN A 89 -16.05 -9.53 -0.04
N ASN A 90 -15.99 -9.00 -1.24
CA ASN A 90 -14.72 -8.61 -1.82
C ASN A 90 -14.22 -7.28 -1.22
N ASN A 91 -12.93 -7.19 -0.97
CA ASN A 91 -12.33 -6.02 -0.36
C ASN A 91 -11.00 -5.63 -1.02
N ILE A 92 -10.81 -4.34 -1.24
CA ILE A 92 -9.52 -3.74 -1.61
C ILE A 92 -9.06 -2.87 -0.45
N ILE A 93 -7.83 -3.09 0.02
CA ILE A 93 -7.24 -2.31 1.11
C ILE A 93 -5.98 -1.63 0.58
N ASN A 94 -5.98 -0.31 0.65
CA ASN A 94 -4.83 0.52 0.28
C ASN A 94 -4.11 1.02 1.53
N ILE A 95 -2.83 0.66 1.69
CA ILE A 95 -2.00 1.20 2.76
C ILE A 95 -1.51 2.59 2.33
N ILE A 96 -2.13 3.61 2.92
CA ILE A 96 -1.87 5.02 2.67
C ILE A 96 -0.71 5.49 3.58
N ASP A 97 -0.80 6.66 4.17
CA ASP A 97 0.13 7.19 5.18
C ASP A 97 -0.54 8.37 5.90
N GLN A 98 -0.26 8.56 7.18
CA GLN A 98 -0.72 9.73 7.94
C GLN A 98 -0.29 11.08 7.35
N ARG A 99 0.78 11.09 6.52
CA ARG A 99 1.31 12.32 5.88
C ARG A 99 0.29 13.01 5.00
N ILE A 100 -0.72 12.31 4.49
CA ILE A 100 -1.79 12.94 3.71
C ILE A 100 -2.61 13.94 4.55
N PHE A 101 -2.62 13.78 5.89
CA PHE A 101 -3.29 14.67 6.84
C PHE A 101 -2.33 15.63 7.54
N LYS A 102 -1.01 15.33 7.58
CA LYS A 102 0.01 16.15 8.21
C LYS A 102 1.14 16.44 7.21
N LEU A 103 0.92 17.42 6.37
CA LEU A 103 1.86 17.81 5.32
C LEU A 103 3.17 18.36 5.88
N THR A 104 4.25 18.12 5.17
CA THR A 104 5.58 18.69 5.43
C THR A 104 6.25 19.02 4.09
N PRO A 105 7.26 19.89 4.03
CA PRO A 105 7.98 20.16 2.79
C PRO A 105 8.89 19.00 2.34
N TYR A 106 9.03 17.97 3.15
CA TYR A 106 9.84 16.78 2.87
C TYR A 106 8.99 15.64 2.32
N PHE A 107 9.63 14.72 1.58
CA PHE A 107 8.95 13.59 0.94
C PHE A 107 7.85 14.05 -0.02
N PHE A 108 8.20 15.05 -0.84
CA PHE A 108 7.26 15.74 -1.71
C PHE A 108 6.57 14.80 -2.69
N SER A 109 7.33 14.08 -3.53
CA SER A 109 6.78 13.14 -4.51
C SER A 109 6.02 11.98 -3.84
N TYR A 110 6.56 11.48 -2.73
CA TYR A 110 5.90 10.45 -1.94
C TYR A 110 4.54 10.91 -1.42
N THR A 111 4.48 12.08 -0.78
CA THR A 111 3.23 12.60 -0.20
C THR A 111 2.16 12.80 -1.26
N ILE A 112 2.51 13.33 -2.42
CA ILE A 112 1.59 13.49 -3.55
C ILE A 112 1.08 12.14 -4.04
N SER A 113 1.97 11.13 -4.19
CA SER A 113 1.58 9.80 -4.60
C SER A 113 0.61 9.13 -3.62
N LYS A 114 0.81 9.31 -2.31
CA LYS A 114 -0.09 8.77 -1.27
C LYS A 114 -1.41 9.54 -1.16
N THR A 115 -1.41 10.85 -1.40
CA THR A 115 -2.65 11.64 -1.53
C THR A 115 -3.46 11.18 -2.75
N GLY A 116 -2.79 10.92 -3.87
CA GLY A 116 -3.42 10.31 -5.04
C GLY A 116 -4.02 8.94 -4.72
N LEU A 117 -3.32 8.09 -3.97
CA LEU A 117 -3.84 6.79 -3.54
C LEU A 117 -5.06 6.91 -2.61
N HIS A 118 -5.09 7.92 -1.73
CA HIS A 118 -6.25 8.23 -0.90
C HIS A 118 -7.47 8.60 -1.76
N THR A 119 -7.28 9.48 -2.74
CA THR A 119 -8.34 9.84 -3.68
C THR A 119 -8.79 8.64 -4.51
N LEU A 120 -7.84 7.83 -5.02
CA LEU A 120 -8.13 6.58 -5.72
C LEU A 120 -8.97 5.64 -4.85
N THR A 121 -8.69 5.53 -3.56
CA THR A 121 -9.47 4.70 -2.63
C THR A 121 -10.93 5.13 -2.60
N LYS A 122 -11.20 6.41 -2.42
CA LYS A 122 -12.57 6.95 -2.36
C LYS A 122 -13.32 6.80 -3.68
N THR A 123 -12.69 7.17 -4.79
CA THR A 123 -13.32 7.08 -6.12
C THR A 123 -13.57 5.63 -6.53
N SER A 124 -12.65 4.72 -6.19
CA SER A 124 -12.84 3.28 -6.44
C SER A 124 -13.95 2.70 -5.57
N ALA A 125 -14.09 3.12 -4.31
CA ALA A 125 -15.19 2.71 -3.45
C ALA A 125 -16.55 3.08 -4.05
N MET A 126 -16.68 4.30 -4.56
CA MET A 126 -17.91 4.76 -5.23
C MET A 126 -18.18 3.97 -6.52
N SER A 127 -17.14 3.70 -7.31
CA SER A 127 -17.28 3.03 -8.61
C SER A 127 -17.58 1.53 -8.48
N LEU A 128 -17.11 0.86 -7.42
CA LEU A 128 -17.18 -0.59 -7.25
C LEU A 128 -18.28 -1.03 -6.28
N ALA A 129 -18.96 -0.08 -5.64
CA ALA A 129 -20.11 -0.36 -4.81
C ALA A 129 -21.30 -0.92 -5.64
N PRO A 130 -22.15 -1.78 -5.08
CA PRO A 130 -22.07 -2.38 -3.73
C PRO A 130 -21.23 -3.66 -3.67
N ASN A 131 -20.61 -4.10 -4.77
CA ASN A 131 -20.03 -5.44 -4.91
C ASN A 131 -18.64 -5.59 -4.27
N ILE A 132 -17.85 -4.50 -4.21
CA ILE A 132 -16.50 -4.50 -3.69
C ILE A 132 -16.33 -3.31 -2.76
N ARG A 133 -15.94 -3.56 -1.52
CA ARG A 133 -15.53 -2.51 -0.59
C ARG A 133 -14.09 -2.07 -0.90
N VAL A 134 -13.83 -0.76 -0.83
CA VAL A 134 -12.47 -0.24 -1.00
C VAL A 134 -12.15 0.67 0.18
N ASN A 135 -11.17 0.29 0.98
CA ASN A 135 -10.80 0.97 2.21
C ASN A 135 -9.32 1.40 2.20
N GLY A 136 -9.00 2.41 2.98
CA GLY A 136 -7.64 2.89 3.17
C GLY A 136 -7.24 2.86 4.63
N ILE A 137 -6.04 2.35 4.92
CA ILE A 137 -5.43 2.43 6.24
C ILE A 137 -4.29 3.43 6.15
N ALA A 138 -4.28 4.42 7.04
CA ALA A 138 -3.26 5.48 7.10
C ALA A 138 -2.43 5.34 8.40
N PRO A 139 -1.42 4.44 8.43
CA PRO A 139 -0.65 4.20 9.63
C PRO A 139 0.13 5.42 10.09
N GLY A 140 0.25 5.57 11.39
CA GLY A 140 1.23 6.45 12.04
C GLY A 140 2.64 5.83 12.07
N PRO A 141 3.56 6.39 12.88
CA PRO A 141 4.91 5.85 13.02
C PRO A 141 4.90 4.41 13.58
N THR A 142 5.13 3.44 12.72
CA THR A 142 5.03 2.00 13.02
C THR A 142 6.40 1.35 13.15
N LEU A 143 7.21 1.42 12.10
CA LEU A 143 8.55 0.84 12.06
C LEU A 143 9.58 1.91 11.72
N LYS A 144 10.68 1.89 12.45
CA LYS A 144 11.83 2.72 12.12
C LYS A 144 12.42 2.30 10.77
N ASN A 145 12.65 3.25 9.90
CA ASN A 145 13.38 2.97 8.68
C ASN A 145 14.92 2.98 8.91
N LYS A 146 15.66 2.42 7.96
CA LYS A 146 17.14 2.31 8.07
C LYS A 146 17.87 3.65 8.17
N ARG A 147 17.26 4.75 7.73
CA ARG A 147 17.85 6.10 7.72
C ARG A 147 17.56 6.89 9.00
N GLN A 148 16.70 6.38 9.89
CA GLN A 148 16.30 7.04 11.13
C GLN A 148 17.11 6.55 12.32
N SER A 149 17.52 7.47 13.21
CA SER A 149 17.99 7.12 14.54
C SER A 149 16.82 6.76 15.46
N GLU A 150 17.06 5.98 16.51
CA GLU A 150 16.06 5.67 17.55
C GLU A 150 15.48 6.94 18.17
N LYS A 151 16.34 7.92 18.48
CA LYS A 151 15.93 9.22 19.05
C LYS A 151 14.96 9.95 18.12
N HIS A 152 15.24 9.98 16.80
CA HIS A 152 14.38 10.62 15.82
C HIS A 152 13.02 9.90 15.71
N PHE A 153 13.04 8.57 15.62
CA PHE A 153 11.82 7.78 15.54
C PHE A 153 10.95 7.95 16.80
N LYS A 154 11.58 7.92 17.99
CA LYS A 154 10.90 8.19 19.27
C LYS A 154 10.24 9.56 19.29
N LYS A 155 10.94 10.62 18.83
CA LYS A 155 10.36 11.97 18.71
C LYS A 155 9.13 11.99 17.80
N GLN A 156 9.11 11.22 16.72
CA GLN A 156 7.99 11.18 15.79
C GLN A 156 6.71 10.60 16.43
N TYR A 157 6.79 9.44 17.09
CA TYR A 157 5.59 8.85 17.68
C TYR A 157 5.15 9.59 18.95
N LEU A 158 6.06 10.18 19.73
CA LEU A 158 5.71 11.04 20.86
C LEU A 158 5.03 12.35 20.43
N ALA A 159 5.21 12.80 19.20
CA ALA A 159 4.52 13.96 18.63
C ALA A 159 3.11 13.65 18.10
N THR A 160 2.66 12.39 18.19
CA THR A 160 1.27 12.01 17.88
C THR A 160 0.38 12.20 19.12
N PRO A 161 -0.94 12.40 18.95
CA PRO A 161 -1.86 12.53 20.10
C PRO A 161 -1.78 11.35 21.08
N LEU A 162 -1.64 10.13 20.56
CA LEU A 162 -1.55 8.90 21.39
C LEU A 162 -0.17 8.71 22.03
N LYS A 163 0.86 9.48 21.63
CA LYS A 163 2.22 9.45 22.16
C LYS A 163 2.85 8.04 22.21
N LYS A 164 2.40 7.15 21.35
CA LYS A 164 2.89 5.77 21.27
C LYS A 164 3.24 5.38 19.83
N GLN A 165 4.15 4.43 19.70
CA GLN A 165 4.40 3.75 18.44
C GLN A 165 3.19 2.90 18.07
N VAL A 166 2.83 2.90 16.79
CA VAL A 166 1.78 1.99 16.28
C VAL A 166 2.34 0.56 16.22
N ASP A 167 1.62 -0.41 16.77
CA ASP A 167 1.98 -1.82 16.67
C ASP A 167 1.59 -2.35 15.27
N VAL A 168 2.44 -3.20 14.70
CA VAL A 168 2.15 -3.89 13.43
C VAL A 168 0.87 -4.71 13.52
N ASN A 169 0.60 -5.33 14.69
CA ASN A 169 -0.63 -6.09 14.91
C ASN A 169 -1.88 -5.22 14.88
N GLU A 170 -1.81 -3.96 15.32
CA GLU A 170 -2.94 -3.01 15.21
C GLU A 170 -3.30 -2.75 13.74
N ILE A 171 -2.28 -2.70 12.84
CA ILE A 171 -2.51 -2.57 11.39
C ILE A 171 -3.10 -3.87 10.82
N CYS A 172 -2.58 -5.04 11.23
CA CYS A 172 -3.13 -6.33 10.81
C CYS A 172 -4.60 -6.47 11.23
N ASN A 173 -4.94 -6.12 12.46
CA ASN A 173 -6.32 -6.15 12.95
C ASN A 173 -7.24 -5.20 12.15
N ALA A 174 -6.73 -4.03 11.75
CA ALA A 174 -7.48 -3.11 10.88
C ALA A 174 -7.68 -3.65 9.45
N VAL A 175 -6.77 -4.52 8.98
CA VAL A 175 -6.92 -5.23 7.69
C VAL A 175 -7.97 -6.33 7.79
N ASP A 176 -8.03 -7.02 8.92
CA ASP A 176 -8.96 -8.14 9.15
C ASP A 176 -10.41 -7.66 9.40
N PHE A 177 -10.58 -6.43 9.89
CA PHE A 177 -11.88 -5.79 10.11
C PHE A 177 -12.58 -5.42 8.79
#